data_478ccdcae4450cc82c0e1bdffb46c7ca
#
_entry.id   478ccdcae4450cc82c0e1bdffb46c7ca
#
_cell.length_a   1.000
_cell.length_b   1.000
_cell.length_c   1.000
_cell.angle_alpha   90.00
_cell.angle_beta   90.00
_cell.angle_gamma   90.00
#
_symmetry.space_group_name_H-M   'P 1'
#
loop_
_entity.id
_entity.type
_entity.pdbx_description
1 polymer ?
#
loop_
_entity_poly.entity_id
_entity_poly.type
_entity_poly.pdbx_seq_one_letter_code
_entity_poly.pdbx_strand_id
1 'polypeptide(L)'
;HSGVLASALAMDKQKTKDLYRAAGLPIVESVLATREAVEAGHVLPPPYVVKPYNEGSSVGVSIVREGQNAPRLSAEMPDVVMVEAYAPGREMTTTVVGDHALTVTDILTDGWYDYDAKYKTGGSRHVVPAEIPPEIFAACMEYALRAHVALGCRGVSRTDFRWDEARGLAGLILLETNTQPGMTPTSLSPEQAHATGLGFGQLCRWMVEDASCNR
;
A
#
# COMPACT_ATOMS: atom_id res chain seq x y z
N HIS A 1 9.73 12.65 -10.15
CA HIS A 1 9.60 11.71 -9.03
C HIS A 1 9.60 12.43 -7.68
N SER A 2 9.07 11.75 -6.67
CA SER A 2 9.11 12.19 -5.28
C SER A 2 10.54 12.44 -4.81
N GLY A 3 10.73 13.51 -4.01
CA GLY A 3 12.03 13.86 -3.44
C GLY A 3 12.45 12.91 -2.31
N VAL A 4 13.66 13.14 -1.79
CA VAL A 4 14.27 12.31 -0.73
C VAL A 4 13.37 12.23 0.50
N LEU A 5 12.83 13.37 0.97
CA LEU A 5 11.98 13.41 2.16
C LEU A 5 10.69 12.59 1.99
N ALA A 6 9.96 12.80 0.90
CA ALA A 6 8.72 12.05 0.62
C ALA A 6 8.99 10.55 0.50
N SER A 7 10.09 10.16 -0.18
CA SER A 7 10.47 8.75 -0.32
C SER A 7 10.89 8.12 1.01
N ALA A 8 11.61 8.85 1.87
CA ALA A 8 11.97 8.37 3.20
C ALA A 8 10.74 8.21 4.11
N LEU A 9 9.82 9.18 4.07
CA LEU A 9 8.55 9.12 4.81
C LEU A 9 7.68 7.93 4.35
N ALA A 10 7.56 7.73 3.03
CA ALA A 10 6.79 6.62 2.47
C ALA A 10 7.40 5.24 2.79
N MET A 11 8.73 5.14 2.89
CA MET A 11 9.41 3.90 3.27
C MET A 11 9.17 3.54 4.74
N ASP A 12 9.09 4.52 5.63
CA ASP A 12 8.80 4.33 7.06
C ASP A 12 7.28 4.27 7.28
N LYS A 13 6.75 3.05 7.45
CA LYS A 13 5.30 2.81 7.64
C LYS A 13 4.72 3.50 8.86
N GLN A 14 5.51 3.70 9.92
CA GLN A 14 5.04 4.43 11.10
C GLN A 14 4.85 5.92 10.78
N LYS A 15 5.83 6.54 10.13
CA LYS A 15 5.75 7.93 9.71
C LYS A 15 4.65 8.16 8.67
N THR A 16 4.51 7.23 7.72
CA THR A 16 3.38 7.24 6.75
C THR A 16 2.05 7.26 7.48
N LYS A 17 1.83 6.37 8.45
CA LYS A 17 0.59 6.31 9.22
C LYS A 17 0.35 7.56 10.07
N ASP A 18 1.38 8.16 10.64
CA ASP A 18 1.26 9.41 11.39
C ASP A 18 0.77 10.55 10.48
N LEU A 19 1.30 10.64 9.26
CA LEU A 19 0.85 11.62 8.25
C LEU A 19 -0.56 11.33 7.74
N TYR A 20 -0.91 10.05 7.50
CA TYR A 20 -2.26 9.67 7.11
C TYR A 20 -3.28 10.03 8.18
N ARG A 21 -2.96 9.77 9.46
CA ARG A 21 -3.82 10.14 10.60
C ARG A 21 -4.02 11.65 10.68
N ALA A 22 -2.94 12.43 10.53
CA ALA A 22 -3.00 13.89 10.50
C ALA A 22 -3.83 14.43 9.33
N ALA A 23 -3.80 13.72 8.19
CA ALA A 23 -4.63 14.04 7.01
C ALA A 23 -6.06 13.49 7.10
N GLY A 24 -6.47 12.82 8.19
CA GLY A 24 -7.79 12.21 8.35
C GLY A 24 -8.06 11.07 7.37
N LEU A 25 -7.02 10.34 6.96
CA LEU A 25 -7.15 9.15 6.10
C LEU A 25 -7.37 7.89 6.95
N PRO A 26 -8.22 6.96 6.51
CA PRO A 26 -8.54 5.76 7.27
C PRO A 26 -7.36 4.77 7.28
N ILE A 27 -6.91 4.44 8.48
CA ILE A 27 -5.84 3.47 8.74
C ILE A 27 -6.26 2.53 9.87
N VAL A 28 -5.65 1.35 9.93
CA VAL A 28 -5.79 0.46 11.08
C VAL A 28 -4.85 0.86 12.21
N GLU A 29 -5.19 0.44 13.43
CA GLU A 29 -4.33 0.56 14.59
C GLU A 29 -2.99 -0.15 14.35
N SER A 30 -1.91 0.47 14.77
CA SER A 30 -0.57 -0.11 14.69
C SER A 30 0.33 0.44 15.80
N VAL A 31 1.28 -0.39 16.20
CA VAL A 31 2.30 -0.04 17.18
C VAL A 31 3.67 -0.55 16.74
N LEU A 32 4.74 0.12 17.13
CA LEU A 32 6.09 -0.42 17.06
C LEU A 32 6.38 -1.17 18.36
N ALA A 33 6.91 -2.39 18.23
CA ALA A 33 7.28 -3.23 19.35
C ALA A 33 8.61 -3.92 19.09
N THR A 34 9.33 -4.28 20.15
CA THR A 34 10.52 -5.12 19.99
C THR A 34 10.11 -6.53 19.59
N ARG A 35 10.97 -7.20 18.83
CA ARG A 35 10.80 -8.61 18.45
C ARG A 35 10.57 -9.48 19.71
N GLU A 36 11.35 -9.26 20.76
CA GLU A 36 11.21 -9.95 22.03
C GLU A 36 9.81 -9.78 22.67
N ALA A 37 9.27 -8.55 22.67
CA ALA A 37 7.94 -8.28 23.21
C ALA A 37 6.85 -9.01 22.41
N VAL A 38 6.98 -9.05 21.07
CA VAL A 38 6.03 -9.77 20.19
C VAL A 38 6.08 -11.27 20.40
N GLU A 39 7.26 -11.84 20.65
CA GLU A 39 7.42 -13.28 20.91
C GLU A 39 6.98 -13.67 22.32
N ALA A 40 7.04 -12.74 23.29
CA ALA A 40 6.59 -12.97 24.66
C ALA A 40 5.06 -12.99 24.82
N GLY A 41 4.31 -12.34 23.93
CA GLY A 41 2.85 -12.28 23.98
C GLY A 41 2.22 -11.41 22.91
N HIS A 42 0.89 -11.38 22.89
CA HIS A 42 0.14 -10.54 21.95
C HIS A 42 0.28 -9.06 22.32
N VAL A 43 0.84 -8.27 21.41
CA VAL A 43 0.96 -6.81 21.54
C VAL A 43 -0.35 -6.11 21.15
N LEU A 44 -1.10 -6.67 20.19
CA LEU A 44 -2.46 -6.29 19.81
C LEU A 44 -3.38 -7.51 19.89
N PRO A 45 -4.69 -7.32 20.05
CA PRO A 45 -5.65 -8.41 19.92
C PRO A 45 -5.58 -9.04 18.52
N PRO A 46 -5.54 -10.38 18.38
CA PRO A 46 -5.66 -11.04 17.08
C PRO A 46 -7.05 -10.76 16.43
N PRO A 47 -7.15 -10.73 15.08
CA PRO A 47 -6.06 -10.96 14.15
C PRO A 47 -5.20 -9.71 13.92
N TYR A 48 -3.88 -9.89 13.76
CA TYR A 48 -2.95 -8.82 13.44
C TYR A 48 -1.81 -9.28 12.52
N VAL A 49 -1.09 -8.32 11.95
CA VAL A 49 0.07 -8.54 11.09
C VAL A 49 1.33 -8.05 11.79
N VAL A 50 2.40 -8.83 11.74
CA VAL A 50 3.74 -8.41 12.15
C VAL A 50 4.60 -8.26 10.91
N LYS A 51 5.28 -7.13 10.76
CA LYS A 51 6.10 -6.83 9.59
C LYS A 51 7.24 -5.86 9.92
N PRO A 52 8.33 -5.83 9.14
CA PRO A 52 9.27 -4.73 9.19
C PRO A 52 8.57 -3.40 8.89
N TYR A 53 8.87 -2.34 9.64
CA TYR A 53 8.21 -1.04 9.45
C TYR A 53 8.83 -0.21 8.33
N ASN A 54 10.05 -0.53 7.89
CA ASN A 54 10.86 0.23 6.93
C ASN A 54 11.37 -0.62 5.75
N GLU A 55 10.68 -1.71 5.43
CA GLU A 55 11.00 -2.57 4.28
C GLU A 55 9.82 -2.66 3.30
N GLY A 56 10.12 -3.03 2.05
CA GLY A 56 9.16 -3.18 0.97
C GLY A 56 8.84 -4.64 0.62
N SER A 57 8.03 -4.82 -0.43
CA SER A 57 7.77 -6.10 -1.11
C SER A 57 7.21 -7.23 -0.24
N SER A 58 6.51 -6.92 0.85
CA SER A 58 5.91 -7.92 1.77
C SER A 58 6.91 -8.90 2.39
N VAL A 59 8.19 -8.55 2.44
CA VAL A 59 9.24 -9.38 3.07
C VAL A 59 9.01 -9.43 4.58
N GLY A 60 9.12 -10.61 5.17
CA GLY A 60 9.02 -10.81 6.62
C GLY A 60 7.62 -10.58 7.20
N VAL A 61 6.55 -10.62 6.42
CA VAL A 61 5.18 -10.46 6.91
C VAL A 61 4.69 -11.76 7.56
N SER A 62 4.21 -11.66 8.81
CA SER A 62 3.55 -12.73 9.55
C SER A 62 2.15 -12.34 9.95
N ILE A 63 1.16 -13.21 9.70
CA ILE A 63 -0.23 -12.99 10.09
C ILE A 63 -0.56 -13.87 11.29
N VAL A 64 -1.01 -13.26 12.38
CA VAL A 64 -1.49 -13.96 13.58
C VAL A 64 -3.01 -13.92 13.56
N ARG A 65 -3.63 -15.11 13.52
CA ARG A 65 -5.08 -15.28 13.49
C ARG A 65 -5.66 -15.47 14.87
N GLU A 66 -6.97 -15.33 15.01
CA GLU A 66 -7.66 -15.64 16.26
C GLU A 66 -7.35 -17.07 16.74
N GLY A 67 -7.10 -17.22 18.03
CA GLY A 67 -6.77 -18.51 18.67
C GLY A 67 -5.34 -18.99 18.43
N GLN A 68 -4.52 -18.30 17.67
CA GLN A 68 -3.10 -18.59 17.52
C GLN A 68 -2.29 -18.00 18.69
N ASN A 69 -1.18 -18.62 19.03
CA ASN A 69 -0.20 -18.05 19.96
C ASN A 69 0.55 -16.88 19.33
N ALA A 70 1.25 -16.09 20.15
CA ALA A 70 2.20 -15.08 19.69
C ALA A 70 3.22 -15.73 18.73
N PRO A 71 3.59 -15.05 17.63
CA PRO A 71 4.42 -15.64 16.60
C PRO A 71 5.88 -15.74 17.05
N ARG A 72 6.59 -16.74 16.56
CA ARG A 72 8.05 -16.73 16.57
C ARG A 72 8.53 -16.07 15.29
N LEU A 73 9.33 -15.02 15.42
CA LEU A 73 9.83 -14.25 14.29
C LEU A 73 11.18 -14.80 13.80
N SER A 74 11.44 -14.66 12.51
CA SER A 74 12.75 -15.01 11.95
C SER A 74 13.86 -14.19 12.60
N ALA A 75 15.05 -14.78 12.74
CA ALA A 75 16.25 -14.07 13.20
C ALA A 75 16.67 -12.92 12.25
N GLU A 76 16.20 -12.95 11.00
CA GLU A 76 16.45 -11.91 10.00
C GLU A 76 15.53 -10.68 10.18
N MET A 77 14.47 -10.81 10.98
CA MET A 77 13.59 -9.67 11.28
C MET A 77 14.35 -8.63 12.11
N PRO A 78 14.11 -7.33 11.87
CA PRO A 78 14.72 -6.26 12.66
C PRO A 78 14.30 -6.35 14.13
N ASP A 79 15.10 -5.77 15.03
CA ASP A 79 14.81 -5.77 16.48
C ASP A 79 13.52 -5.03 16.82
N VAL A 80 13.14 -4.04 16.01
CA VAL A 80 11.86 -3.33 16.13
C VAL A 80 11.01 -3.65 14.91
N VAL A 81 9.79 -4.08 15.15
CA VAL A 81 8.80 -4.44 14.12
C VAL A 81 7.51 -3.66 14.31
N MET A 82 6.72 -3.55 13.24
CA MET A 82 5.36 -3.04 13.31
C MET A 82 4.40 -4.19 13.56
N VAL A 83 3.55 -4.04 14.57
CA VAL A 83 2.36 -4.86 14.79
C VAL A 83 1.15 -4.02 14.39
N GLU A 84 0.32 -4.54 13.50
CA GLU A 84 -0.77 -3.81 12.86
C GLU A 84 -2.04 -4.65 12.87
N ALA A 85 -3.18 -4.08 13.26
CA ALA A 85 -4.45 -4.78 13.19
C ALA A 85 -4.71 -5.28 11.75
N TYR A 86 -5.20 -6.51 11.62
CA TYR A 86 -5.46 -7.11 10.31
C TYR A 86 -6.59 -6.38 9.58
N ALA A 87 -6.33 -5.93 8.36
CA ALA A 87 -7.33 -5.36 7.47
C ALA A 87 -7.86 -6.44 6.51
N PRO A 88 -9.06 -6.98 6.71
CA PRO A 88 -9.65 -8.01 5.83
C PRO A 88 -10.11 -7.43 4.50
N GLY A 89 -10.57 -8.29 3.61
CA GLY A 89 -11.26 -7.93 2.38
C GLY A 89 -10.37 -7.89 1.15
N ARG A 90 -10.82 -7.17 0.12
CA ARG A 90 -10.19 -7.07 -1.20
C ARG A 90 -8.96 -6.16 -1.15
N GLU A 91 -7.98 -6.47 -1.98
CA GLU A 91 -6.79 -5.62 -2.14
C GLU A 91 -6.95 -4.75 -3.38
N MET A 92 -6.82 -3.45 -3.21
CA MET A 92 -6.99 -2.49 -4.28
C MET A 92 -5.83 -1.51 -4.32
N THR A 93 -5.62 -0.89 -5.48
CA THR A 93 -4.58 0.12 -5.63
C THR A 93 -4.99 1.22 -6.58
N THR A 94 -4.47 2.43 -6.34
CA THR A 94 -4.69 3.61 -7.18
C THR A 94 -3.38 4.34 -7.40
N THR A 95 -3.08 4.62 -8.66
CA THR A 95 -1.93 5.41 -9.08
C THR A 95 -2.31 6.87 -9.24
N VAL A 96 -1.46 7.75 -8.72
CA VAL A 96 -1.50 9.20 -8.95
C VAL A 96 -0.38 9.59 -9.89
N VAL A 97 -0.68 10.42 -10.89
CA VAL A 97 0.28 11.02 -11.82
C VAL A 97 0.11 12.55 -11.74
N GLY A 98 1.11 13.23 -11.19
CA GLY A 98 1.03 14.66 -10.88
C GLY A 98 -0.02 14.95 -9.83
N ASP A 99 -1.12 15.58 -10.22
CA ASP A 99 -2.26 15.94 -9.37
C ASP A 99 -3.54 15.14 -9.70
N HIS A 100 -3.41 14.06 -10.49
CA HIS A 100 -4.53 13.25 -10.93
C HIS A 100 -4.41 11.79 -10.50
N ALA A 101 -5.41 11.27 -9.80
CA ALA A 101 -5.59 9.83 -9.62
C ALA A 101 -6.12 9.23 -10.94
N LEU A 102 -5.54 8.11 -11.39
CA LEU A 102 -5.86 7.53 -12.69
C LEU A 102 -7.13 6.68 -12.65
N THR A 103 -7.09 5.59 -11.92
CA THR A 103 -8.19 4.63 -11.74
C THR A 103 -7.91 3.72 -10.55
N VAL A 104 -8.82 2.81 -10.26
CA VAL A 104 -8.66 1.77 -9.24
C VAL A 104 -8.43 0.43 -9.91
N THR A 105 -7.44 -0.31 -9.47
CA THR A 105 -7.26 -1.74 -9.80
C THR A 105 -7.63 -2.58 -8.61
N ASP A 106 -8.43 -3.63 -8.83
CA ASP A 106 -8.69 -4.70 -7.88
C ASP A 106 -7.71 -5.84 -8.15
N ILE A 107 -6.99 -6.27 -7.11
CA ILE A 107 -5.95 -7.30 -7.19
C ILE A 107 -6.54 -8.60 -6.63
N LEU A 108 -6.83 -9.54 -7.53
CA LEU A 108 -7.39 -10.84 -7.20
C LEU A 108 -6.28 -11.87 -7.07
N THR A 109 -6.18 -12.49 -5.90
CA THR A 109 -5.22 -13.55 -5.59
C THR A 109 -5.93 -14.74 -4.96
N ASP A 110 -5.41 -15.95 -5.16
CA ASP A 110 -5.91 -17.15 -4.50
C ASP A 110 -5.47 -17.26 -3.02
N GLY A 111 -4.91 -16.19 -2.46
CA GLY A 111 -4.40 -16.12 -1.10
C GLY A 111 -3.93 -14.72 -0.72
N TRP A 112 -2.87 -14.67 0.07
CA TRP A 112 -2.22 -13.40 0.43
C TRP A 112 -1.40 -12.86 -0.75
N TYR A 113 -1.48 -11.55 -1.02
CA TYR A 113 -0.69 -10.90 -2.06
C TYR A 113 0.76 -10.71 -1.58
N ASP A 114 1.49 -11.81 -1.51
CA ASP A 114 2.89 -11.88 -1.10
C ASP A 114 3.86 -11.57 -2.27
N TYR A 115 5.15 -11.75 -2.01
CA TYR A 115 6.20 -11.55 -3.01
C TYR A 115 5.99 -12.39 -4.27
N ASP A 116 5.63 -13.66 -4.10
CA ASP A 116 5.42 -14.59 -5.22
C ASP A 116 4.18 -14.19 -6.05
N ALA A 117 3.09 -13.81 -5.39
CA ALA A 117 1.89 -13.31 -6.06
C ALA A 117 2.14 -12.00 -6.84
N LYS A 118 3.08 -11.16 -6.38
CA LYS A 118 3.45 -9.89 -7.04
C LYS A 118 4.31 -10.08 -8.29
N TYR A 119 5.19 -11.08 -8.33
CA TYR A 119 6.25 -11.14 -9.33
C TYR A 119 6.24 -12.41 -10.20
N LYS A 120 5.52 -13.46 -9.81
CA LYS A 120 5.35 -14.66 -10.64
C LYS A 120 4.24 -14.46 -11.67
N THR A 121 4.48 -14.90 -12.89
CA THR A 121 3.45 -14.91 -13.94
C THR A 121 2.27 -15.75 -13.50
N GLY A 122 1.06 -15.14 -13.47
CA GLY A 122 -0.15 -15.80 -12.99
C GLY A 122 -0.34 -15.80 -11.47
N GLY A 123 0.50 -15.12 -10.69
CA GLY A 123 0.38 -14.99 -9.24
C GLY A 123 -0.78 -14.10 -8.79
N SER A 124 -1.23 -13.19 -9.66
CA SER A 124 -2.41 -12.35 -9.44
C SER A 124 -3.15 -12.08 -10.74
N ARG A 125 -4.43 -11.77 -10.64
CA ARG A 125 -5.26 -11.26 -11.73
C ARG A 125 -5.72 -9.85 -11.38
N HIS A 126 -5.63 -8.93 -12.32
CA HIS A 126 -6.04 -7.55 -12.13
C HIS A 126 -7.37 -7.28 -12.84
N VAL A 127 -8.25 -6.54 -12.18
CA VAL A 127 -9.46 -5.98 -12.77
C VAL A 127 -9.32 -4.45 -12.76
N VAL A 128 -9.17 -3.87 -13.95
CA VAL A 128 -8.96 -2.43 -14.12
C VAL A 128 -9.84 -1.89 -15.27
N PRO A 129 -10.73 -0.91 -15.02
CA PRO A 129 -11.12 -0.37 -13.71
C PRO A 129 -11.74 -1.44 -12.79
N ALA A 130 -11.56 -1.28 -11.48
CA ALA A 130 -12.14 -2.17 -10.48
C ALA A 130 -13.68 -2.16 -10.52
N GLU A 131 -14.28 -3.34 -10.45
CA GLU A 131 -15.74 -3.51 -10.37
C GLU A 131 -16.18 -3.45 -8.90
N ILE A 132 -16.36 -2.22 -8.39
CA ILE A 132 -16.70 -1.90 -7.00
C ILE A 132 -17.76 -0.80 -6.97
N PRO A 133 -18.49 -0.60 -5.83
CA PRO A 133 -19.46 0.48 -5.69
C PRO A 133 -18.86 1.85 -6.00
N PRO A 134 -19.60 2.74 -6.68
CA PRO A 134 -19.09 4.06 -7.10
C PRO A 134 -18.54 4.91 -5.95
N GLU A 135 -19.12 4.82 -4.76
CA GLU A 135 -18.66 5.54 -3.57
C GLU A 135 -17.29 5.04 -3.07
N ILE A 136 -17.04 3.72 -3.18
CA ILE A 136 -15.74 3.13 -2.82
C ILE A 136 -14.68 3.51 -3.85
N PHE A 137 -15.06 3.46 -5.14
CA PHE A 137 -14.19 3.88 -6.24
C PHE A 137 -13.76 5.34 -6.07
N ALA A 138 -14.73 6.23 -5.83
CA ALA A 138 -14.46 7.66 -5.61
C ALA A 138 -13.57 7.89 -4.38
N ALA A 139 -13.82 7.15 -3.29
CA ALA A 139 -13.01 7.24 -2.07
C ALA A 139 -11.56 6.76 -2.30
N CYS A 140 -11.34 5.68 -3.04
CA CYS A 140 -9.98 5.23 -3.40
C CYS A 140 -9.22 6.31 -4.18
N MET A 141 -9.88 6.95 -5.16
CA MET A 141 -9.30 8.03 -5.95
C MET A 141 -8.94 9.24 -5.07
N GLU A 142 -9.89 9.70 -4.25
CA GLU A 142 -9.69 10.82 -3.32
C GLU A 142 -8.58 10.53 -2.32
N TYR A 143 -8.62 9.37 -1.68
CA TYR A 143 -7.66 9.01 -0.62
C TYR A 143 -6.24 8.83 -1.18
N ALA A 144 -6.08 8.27 -2.38
CA ALA A 144 -4.78 8.17 -3.03
C ALA A 144 -4.18 9.56 -3.30
N LEU A 145 -4.99 10.49 -3.80
CA LEU A 145 -4.55 11.87 -4.04
C LEU A 145 -4.18 12.59 -2.73
N ARG A 146 -5.01 12.44 -1.69
CA ARG A 146 -4.72 13.01 -0.37
C ARG A 146 -3.47 12.41 0.28
N ALA A 147 -3.25 11.10 0.12
CA ALA A 147 -2.04 10.42 0.59
C ALA A 147 -0.79 10.93 -0.14
N HIS A 148 -0.88 11.10 -1.48
CA HIS A 148 0.17 11.70 -2.30
C HIS A 148 0.57 13.10 -1.79
N VAL A 149 -0.42 13.94 -1.53
CA VAL A 149 -0.21 15.31 -1.02
C VAL A 149 0.35 15.30 0.41
N ALA A 150 -0.22 14.47 1.30
CA ALA A 150 0.20 14.40 2.71
C ALA A 150 1.65 13.96 2.88
N LEU A 151 2.14 13.08 2.02
CA LEU A 151 3.53 12.63 2.00
C LEU A 151 4.47 13.61 1.27
N GLY A 152 3.96 14.63 0.60
CA GLY A 152 4.74 15.52 -0.25
C GLY A 152 5.29 14.84 -1.51
N CYS A 153 4.56 13.85 -2.01
CA CYS A 153 4.91 13.14 -3.23
C CYS A 153 4.85 14.06 -4.46
N ARG A 154 5.60 13.69 -5.50
CA ARG A 154 5.60 14.30 -6.84
C ARG A 154 5.76 13.21 -7.89
N GLY A 155 5.40 13.56 -9.13
CA GLY A 155 5.49 12.61 -10.23
C GLY A 155 4.46 11.50 -10.07
N VAL A 156 4.92 10.26 -10.09
CA VAL A 156 4.06 9.08 -9.95
C VAL A 156 4.16 8.51 -8.54
N SER A 157 3.02 8.20 -7.94
CA SER A 157 2.92 7.38 -6.73
C SER A 157 1.77 6.38 -6.85
N ARG A 158 1.78 5.33 -6.03
CA ARG A 158 0.71 4.33 -5.98
C ARG A 158 0.35 4.05 -4.53
N THR A 159 -0.93 4.20 -4.20
CA THR A 159 -1.47 3.92 -2.87
C THR A 159 -2.20 2.59 -2.88
N ASP A 160 -1.89 1.73 -1.92
CA ASP A 160 -2.44 0.39 -1.78
C ASP A 160 -3.45 0.37 -0.63
N PHE A 161 -4.59 -0.34 -0.83
CA PHE A 161 -5.74 -0.36 0.06
C PHE A 161 -6.18 -1.79 0.39
N ARG A 162 -6.88 -1.93 1.52
CA ARG A 162 -7.74 -3.08 1.81
C ARG A 162 -9.17 -2.59 1.99
N TRP A 163 -10.13 -3.35 1.47
CA TRP A 163 -11.54 -3.02 1.60
C TRP A 163 -12.37 -4.20 2.07
N ASP A 164 -12.90 -4.07 3.27
CA ASP A 164 -13.90 -4.99 3.83
C ASP A 164 -15.29 -4.57 3.34
N GLU A 165 -15.83 -5.34 2.37
CA GLU A 165 -17.13 -5.07 1.76
C GLU A 165 -18.27 -5.03 2.79
N ALA A 166 -18.21 -5.86 3.83
CA ALA A 166 -19.25 -5.93 4.85
C ALA A 166 -19.39 -4.65 5.66
N ARG A 167 -18.35 -3.80 5.65
CA ARG A 167 -18.30 -2.52 6.38
C ARG A 167 -18.52 -1.30 5.47
N GLY A 168 -18.76 -1.50 4.18
CA GLY A 168 -18.92 -0.41 3.21
C GLY A 168 -17.71 0.54 3.23
N LEU A 169 -17.96 1.85 3.20
CA LEU A 169 -16.88 2.86 3.20
C LEU A 169 -16.00 2.81 4.47
N ALA A 170 -16.56 2.48 5.62
CA ALA A 170 -15.78 2.33 6.86
C ALA A 170 -14.81 1.14 6.84
N GLY A 171 -14.96 0.23 5.88
CA GLY A 171 -14.06 -0.88 5.63
C GLY A 171 -12.88 -0.56 4.72
N LEU A 172 -12.84 0.63 4.10
CA LEU A 172 -11.75 1.04 3.22
C LEU A 172 -10.58 1.60 4.02
N ILE A 173 -9.42 0.94 3.95
CA ILE A 173 -8.23 1.22 4.76
C ILE A 173 -7.01 1.39 3.85
N LEU A 174 -6.21 2.44 4.10
CA LEU A 174 -4.91 2.62 3.44
C LEU A 174 -3.84 1.76 4.11
N LEU A 175 -3.03 1.11 3.28
CA LEU A 175 -1.87 0.34 3.74
C LEU A 175 -0.58 1.15 3.64
N GLU A 176 -0.23 1.58 2.43
CA GLU A 176 1.01 2.30 2.12
C GLU A 176 0.91 3.09 0.82
N THR A 177 1.85 4.00 0.59
CA THR A 177 2.07 4.66 -0.69
C THR A 177 3.48 4.41 -1.20
N ASN A 178 3.57 3.95 -2.44
CA ASN A 178 4.83 3.66 -3.13
C ASN A 178 5.22 4.88 -3.98
N THR A 179 6.36 5.49 -3.69
CA THR A 179 6.88 6.67 -4.42
C THR A 179 7.68 6.31 -5.67
N GLN A 180 8.02 5.01 -5.82
CA GLN A 180 8.70 4.45 -6.98
C GLN A 180 7.97 3.16 -7.43
N PRO A 181 6.73 3.28 -7.93
CA PRO A 181 5.99 2.10 -8.37
C PRO A 181 6.69 1.44 -9.56
N GLY A 182 6.53 0.12 -9.68
CA GLY A 182 7.11 -0.66 -10.77
C GLY A 182 6.65 -0.17 -12.17
N MET A 183 7.54 -0.31 -13.15
CA MET A 183 7.34 0.10 -14.54
C MET A 183 7.58 -1.05 -15.53
N THR A 184 7.32 -2.28 -15.11
CA THR A 184 7.38 -3.46 -15.98
C THR A 184 6.05 -3.67 -16.71
N PRO A 185 5.97 -4.54 -17.73
CA PRO A 185 4.71 -4.84 -18.43
C PRO A 185 3.58 -5.38 -17.52
N THR A 186 3.92 -5.95 -16.37
CA THR A 186 2.95 -6.48 -15.38
C THR A 186 2.74 -5.54 -14.20
N SER A 187 3.29 -4.32 -14.25
CA SER A 187 3.17 -3.36 -13.16
C SER A 187 1.85 -2.61 -13.19
N LEU A 188 1.28 -2.43 -12.01
CA LEU A 188 -0.05 -1.82 -11.79
C LEU A 188 -0.16 -0.38 -12.30
N SER A 189 0.88 0.44 -12.12
CA SER A 189 0.83 1.85 -12.54
C SER A 189 0.79 2.04 -14.06
N PRO A 190 1.62 1.37 -14.89
CA PRO A 190 1.48 1.37 -16.34
C PRO A 190 0.14 0.80 -16.83
N GLU A 191 -0.38 -0.24 -16.17
CA GLU A 191 -1.66 -0.84 -16.51
C GLU A 191 -2.82 0.16 -16.29
N GLN A 192 -2.83 0.86 -15.15
CA GLN A 192 -3.81 1.92 -14.86
C GLN A 192 -3.71 3.09 -15.84
N ALA A 193 -2.49 3.52 -16.16
CA ALA A 193 -2.26 4.55 -17.16
C ALA A 193 -2.83 4.15 -18.52
N HIS A 194 -2.58 2.91 -18.96
CA HIS A 194 -3.12 2.39 -20.22
C HIS A 194 -4.66 2.36 -20.20
N ALA A 195 -5.26 1.90 -19.11
CA ALA A 195 -6.72 1.84 -18.95
C ALA A 195 -7.40 3.22 -19.02
N THR A 196 -6.67 4.28 -18.70
CA THR A 196 -7.15 5.67 -18.79
C THR A 196 -6.72 6.38 -20.10
N GLY A 197 -6.16 5.64 -21.06
CA GLY A 197 -5.75 6.17 -22.36
C GLY A 197 -4.33 6.77 -22.41
N LEU A 198 -3.58 6.70 -21.31
CA LEU A 198 -2.18 7.14 -21.25
C LEU A 198 -1.25 5.95 -21.57
N GLY A 199 -0.80 5.84 -22.81
CA GLY A 199 0.11 4.77 -23.22
C GLY A 199 1.45 4.81 -22.50
N PHE A 200 2.12 3.65 -22.38
CA PHE A 200 3.38 3.52 -21.64
C PHE A 200 4.47 4.54 -22.06
N GLY A 201 4.66 4.74 -23.36
CA GLY A 201 5.62 5.73 -23.87
C GLY A 201 5.26 7.17 -23.49
N GLN A 202 3.96 7.50 -23.43
CA GLN A 202 3.48 8.79 -22.99
C GLN A 202 3.68 8.99 -21.49
N LEU A 203 3.40 7.97 -20.67
CA LEU A 203 3.67 7.98 -19.24
C LEU A 203 5.17 8.20 -18.96
N CYS A 204 6.05 7.46 -19.63
CA CYS A 204 7.50 7.63 -19.48
C CYS A 204 7.95 9.03 -19.90
N ARG A 205 7.44 9.55 -21.01
CA ARG A 205 7.74 10.92 -21.48
C ARG A 205 7.30 11.95 -20.43
N TRP A 206 6.07 11.83 -19.92
CA TRP A 206 5.55 12.72 -18.91
C TRP A 206 6.44 12.71 -17.65
N MET A 207 6.87 11.51 -17.19
CA MET A 207 7.76 11.36 -16.04
C MET A 207 9.12 12.04 -16.24
N VAL A 208 9.67 12.00 -17.47
CA VAL A 208 10.95 12.65 -17.80
C VAL A 208 10.75 14.17 -17.86
N GLU A 209 9.68 14.66 -18.46
CA GLU A 209 9.36 16.08 -18.57
C GLU A 209 9.00 16.72 -17.22
N ASP A 210 8.35 15.98 -16.31
CA ASP A 210 8.09 16.42 -14.94
C ASP A 210 9.35 16.41 -14.05
N ALA A 211 10.38 15.66 -14.43
CA ALA A 211 11.59 15.52 -13.62
C ALA A 211 12.29 16.87 -13.37
N SER A 212 12.57 17.19 -12.11
CA SER A 212 13.19 18.43 -11.70
C SER A 212 13.95 18.25 -10.39
N CYS A 213 15.17 18.83 -10.32
CA CYS A 213 15.96 18.88 -9.08
C CYS A 213 15.57 20.03 -8.15
N ASN A 214 14.83 21.02 -8.65
CA ASN A 214 14.59 22.31 -7.97
C ASN A 214 13.16 22.45 -7.41
N ARG A 215 12.47 21.37 -7.16
CA ARG A 215 11.13 21.40 -6.56
C ARG A 215 11.17 20.92 -5.11
#